data_5d84456d43ca92029bd7adc4bdc7a920
#
_entry.id   5d84456d43ca92029bd7adc4bdc7a920
#
_cell.length_a   1.000
_cell.length_b   1.000
_cell.length_c   1.000
_cell.angle_alpha   90.00
_cell.angle_beta   90.00
_cell.angle_gamma   90.00
#
_symmetry.space_group_name_H-M   'P 1'
#
loop_
_entity.id
_entity.type
_entity.pdbx_description
1 polymer ?
#
loop_
_entity_poly.entity_id
_entity_poly.type
_entity_poly.pdbx_seq_one_letter_code
_entity_poly.pdbx_strand_id
1 'polypeptide(L)'
;MRAVRVHKYGGPEVLTLEEIPVPEPKAGEARVKIEAIGVNYIDIYQRTGLYPLKTPFTLGTEGAGIVDAVGPDVTGVKIGDRVGYAMIPGSYAEYVIVPATRLVPIPPNIEARSAAALMLQGITAHYLTHSTYALKKGDTALIHAAAGGAGLLLIQIAKQLGATVIGTVSTEAKAKLAKEAGADHVILYTQADFLAEVKKLTDGRGLDVVYDSVGQTTFDKSLDCLRPRGYLVLFGQSSGPVPPFDPGKLAAKGSLFLTRPSLAHYTLERAELLQRANDIFNWTAAGKLKVRIDKTFPIAEAAEAHRQLEGRKTTGKVILLP
;
A
#
# COMPACT_ATOMS: atom_id res chain seq x y z
N MET A 1 -11.62 -21.44 13.70
CA MET A 1 -11.76 -20.40 12.68
C MET A 1 -11.05 -20.78 11.40
N ARG A 2 -11.56 -20.35 10.26
CA ARG A 2 -10.85 -20.51 8.98
C ARG A 2 -9.72 -19.51 8.87
N ALA A 3 -8.56 -19.95 8.35
CA ALA A 3 -7.39 -19.12 8.11
C ALA A 3 -6.58 -19.64 6.92
N VAL A 4 -6.00 -18.75 6.13
CA VAL A 4 -5.06 -19.10 5.06
C VAL A 4 -3.65 -19.17 5.59
N ARG A 5 -3.07 -20.37 5.54
CA ARG A 5 -1.76 -20.69 6.10
C ARG A 5 -0.71 -20.88 5.02
N VAL A 6 0.53 -20.58 5.40
CA VAL A 6 1.73 -20.83 4.60
C VAL A 6 2.65 -21.75 5.38
N HIS A 7 2.81 -23.00 4.93
CA HIS A 7 3.70 -24.00 5.55
C HIS A 7 5.10 -24.00 4.96
N LYS A 8 5.23 -23.54 3.72
CA LYS A 8 6.50 -23.37 2.98
C LYS A 8 6.39 -22.20 2.03
N TYR A 9 7.48 -21.53 1.75
CA TYR A 9 7.53 -20.47 0.76
C TYR A 9 7.27 -21.01 -0.66
N GLY A 10 6.64 -20.21 -1.51
CA GLY A 10 6.36 -20.62 -2.88
C GLY A 10 5.42 -19.68 -3.64
N GLY A 11 4.87 -20.19 -4.72
CA GLY A 11 3.85 -19.54 -5.53
C GLY A 11 2.47 -19.52 -4.83
N PRO A 12 1.41 -19.00 -5.49
CA PRO A 12 0.08 -18.93 -4.90
C PRO A 12 -0.51 -20.29 -4.45
N GLU A 13 -0.03 -21.39 -5.00
CA GLU A 13 -0.45 -22.76 -4.67
C GLU A 13 -0.10 -23.21 -3.25
N VAL A 14 0.80 -22.50 -2.56
CA VAL A 14 1.16 -22.83 -1.16
C VAL A 14 0.18 -22.26 -0.14
N LEU A 15 -0.81 -21.47 -0.58
CA LEU A 15 -1.85 -20.92 0.27
C LEU A 15 -2.90 -21.98 0.57
N THR A 16 -2.95 -22.44 1.82
CA THR A 16 -3.86 -23.51 2.27
C THR A 16 -4.89 -22.92 3.22
N LEU A 17 -6.19 -23.10 2.92
CA LEU A 17 -7.27 -22.77 3.85
C LEU A 17 -7.39 -23.90 4.88
N GLU A 18 -7.31 -23.55 6.16
CA GLU A 18 -7.33 -24.50 7.27
C GLU A 18 -8.27 -24.03 8.38
N GLU A 19 -8.76 -24.96 9.18
CA GLU A 19 -9.40 -24.68 10.45
C GLU A 19 -8.36 -24.69 11.58
N ILE A 20 -8.27 -23.58 12.31
CA ILE A 20 -7.37 -23.42 13.45
C ILE A 20 -8.16 -22.93 14.67
N PRO A 21 -7.66 -23.10 15.90
CA PRO A 21 -8.30 -22.52 17.08
C PRO A 21 -8.47 -21.02 16.97
N VAL A 22 -9.57 -20.50 17.51
CA VAL A 22 -9.77 -19.06 17.65
C VAL A 22 -8.79 -18.55 18.70
N PRO A 23 -7.94 -17.56 18.40
CA PRO A 23 -6.96 -17.08 19.36
C PRO A 23 -7.60 -16.23 20.46
N GLU A 24 -7.05 -16.28 21.67
CA GLU A 24 -7.50 -15.46 22.80
C GLU A 24 -6.54 -14.26 23.01
N PRO A 25 -7.10 -13.04 23.25
CA PRO A 25 -6.30 -11.85 23.44
C PRO A 25 -5.62 -11.85 24.82
N LYS A 26 -4.33 -11.52 24.83
CA LYS A 26 -3.52 -11.32 26.04
C LYS A 26 -3.67 -9.86 26.54
N ALA A 27 -2.97 -9.56 27.65
CA ALA A 27 -2.92 -8.18 28.17
C ALA A 27 -2.48 -7.17 27.08
N GLY A 28 -3.24 -6.09 26.93
CA GLY A 28 -3.00 -5.06 25.93
C GLY A 28 -3.44 -5.41 24.49
N GLU A 29 -4.01 -6.58 24.27
CA GLU A 29 -4.47 -7.05 22.95
C GLU A 29 -5.99 -7.08 22.84
N ALA A 30 -6.48 -6.92 21.64
CA ALA A 30 -7.88 -7.15 21.30
C ALA A 30 -7.98 -8.16 20.14
N ARG A 31 -9.05 -8.95 20.17
CA ARG A 31 -9.42 -9.82 19.04
C ARG A 31 -10.41 -9.08 18.16
N VAL A 32 -10.13 -9.06 16.88
CA VAL A 32 -11.00 -8.46 15.87
C VAL A 32 -11.64 -9.58 15.05
N LYS A 33 -12.97 -9.61 15.00
CA LYS A 33 -13.72 -10.37 14.01
C LYS A 33 -13.63 -9.61 12.70
N ILE A 34 -12.97 -10.20 11.72
CA ILE A 34 -12.65 -9.52 10.47
C ILE A 34 -13.87 -9.52 9.55
N GLU A 35 -14.19 -8.37 8.95
CA GLU A 35 -15.24 -8.21 7.95
C GLU A 35 -14.67 -8.02 6.53
N ALA A 36 -13.45 -7.48 6.43
CA ALA A 36 -12.76 -7.29 5.17
C ALA A 36 -11.24 -7.30 5.36
N ILE A 37 -10.55 -7.90 4.40
CA ILE A 37 -9.09 -8.07 4.40
C ILE A 37 -8.53 -7.40 3.15
N GLY A 38 -7.53 -6.53 3.31
CA GLY A 38 -6.82 -5.93 2.18
C GLY A 38 -5.67 -6.80 1.70
N VAL A 39 -5.66 -7.13 0.40
CA VAL A 39 -4.53 -7.84 -0.23
C VAL A 39 -3.48 -6.85 -0.69
N ASN A 40 -2.20 -7.13 -0.39
CA ASN A 40 -1.07 -6.25 -0.68
C ASN A 40 0.15 -7.02 -1.23
N TYR A 41 1.06 -6.32 -1.90
CA TYR A 41 2.31 -6.92 -2.38
C TYR A 41 3.21 -7.44 -1.25
N ILE A 42 3.13 -6.87 -0.03
CA ILE A 42 3.87 -7.39 1.12
C ILE A 42 3.46 -8.83 1.46
N ASP A 43 2.20 -9.19 1.25
CA ASP A 43 1.70 -10.55 1.45
C ASP A 43 2.35 -11.52 0.47
N ILE A 44 2.58 -11.07 -0.78
CA ILE A 44 3.33 -11.84 -1.78
C ILE A 44 4.79 -12.00 -1.35
N TYR A 45 5.43 -10.92 -0.87
CA TYR A 45 6.83 -10.99 -0.40
C TYR A 45 7.00 -11.93 0.79
N GLN A 46 6.02 -11.98 1.70
CA GLN A 46 6.01 -12.92 2.82
C GLN A 46 5.78 -14.35 2.34
N ARG A 47 4.79 -14.57 1.46
CA ARG A 47 4.50 -15.89 0.90
C ARG A 47 5.68 -16.50 0.14
N THR A 48 6.40 -15.69 -0.63
CA THR A 48 7.57 -16.13 -1.43
C THR A 48 8.86 -16.25 -0.62
N GLY A 49 8.88 -15.77 0.63
CA GLY A 49 10.07 -15.75 1.47
C GLY A 49 11.02 -14.58 1.21
N LEU A 50 10.66 -13.62 0.34
CA LEU A 50 11.43 -12.38 0.16
C LEU A 50 11.48 -11.56 1.46
N TYR A 51 10.37 -11.57 2.23
CA TYR A 51 10.31 -11.08 3.60
C TYR A 51 10.00 -12.28 4.52
N PRO A 52 11.02 -12.96 5.03
CA PRO A 52 10.86 -14.26 5.67
C PRO A 52 10.09 -14.15 6.99
N LEU A 53 9.12 -15.05 7.18
CA LEU A 53 8.41 -15.29 8.43
C LEU A 53 8.58 -16.76 8.84
N LYS A 54 8.58 -17.02 10.13
CA LYS A 54 8.68 -18.41 10.63
C LYS A 54 7.44 -19.21 10.21
N THR A 55 7.63 -20.26 9.43
CA THR A 55 6.56 -21.17 9.02
C THR A 55 6.21 -22.18 10.12
N PRO A 56 4.94 -22.63 10.27
CA PRO A 56 3.79 -22.16 9.53
C PRO A 56 3.26 -20.81 10.08
N PHE A 57 2.72 -19.92 9.18
CA PHE A 57 2.13 -18.67 9.60
C PHE A 57 0.81 -18.39 8.84
N THR A 58 -0.07 -17.60 9.45
CA THR A 58 -1.27 -17.04 8.78
C THR A 58 -0.87 -15.78 8.04
N LEU A 59 -1.20 -15.70 6.76
CA LEU A 59 -0.83 -14.58 5.89
C LEU A 59 -1.69 -13.34 6.15
N GLY A 60 -1.32 -12.21 5.53
CA GLY A 60 -2.05 -10.96 5.51
C GLY A 60 -1.65 -9.98 6.60
N THR A 61 -1.70 -8.69 6.27
CA THR A 61 -1.18 -7.61 7.13
C THR A 61 -2.13 -6.44 7.30
N GLU A 62 -3.36 -6.53 6.77
CA GLU A 62 -4.33 -5.44 6.77
C GLU A 62 -5.75 -5.98 6.87
N GLY A 63 -6.58 -5.32 7.67
CA GLY A 63 -7.99 -5.66 7.77
C GLY A 63 -8.82 -4.61 8.47
N ALA A 64 -10.13 -4.84 8.43
CA ALA A 64 -11.14 -4.08 9.16
C ALA A 64 -12.24 -5.02 9.67
N GLY A 65 -12.81 -4.69 10.81
CA GLY A 65 -13.85 -5.50 11.42
C GLY A 65 -14.33 -4.94 12.76
N ILE A 66 -14.81 -5.82 13.62
CA ILE A 66 -15.40 -5.47 14.91
C ILE A 66 -14.58 -6.13 16.03
N VAL A 67 -14.26 -5.37 17.06
CA VAL A 67 -13.67 -5.93 18.29
C VAL A 67 -14.66 -6.85 18.95
N ASP A 68 -14.34 -8.16 19.08
CA ASP A 68 -15.22 -9.15 19.68
C ASP A 68 -14.74 -9.66 21.06
N ALA A 69 -13.45 -9.45 21.37
CA ALA A 69 -12.88 -9.70 22.69
C ALA A 69 -11.74 -8.74 22.99
N VAL A 70 -11.53 -8.45 24.26
CA VAL A 70 -10.41 -7.63 24.74
C VAL A 70 -9.69 -8.37 25.87
N GLY A 71 -8.37 -8.31 25.87
CA GLY A 71 -7.55 -8.83 26.96
C GLY A 71 -7.51 -7.87 28.14
N PRO A 72 -6.88 -8.28 29.26
CA PRO A 72 -6.64 -7.39 30.38
C PRO A 72 -5.90 -6.11 29.96
N ASP A 73 -6.08 -5.04 30.72
CA ASP A 73 -5.38 -3.75 30.58
C ASP A 73 -5.59 -3.02 29.25
N VAL A 74 -6.57 -3.46 28.44
CA VAL A 74 -6.93 -2.77 27.20
C VAL A 74 -7.69 -1.48 27.53
N THR A 75 -7.19 -0.37 26.99
CA THR A 75 -7.83 0.94 27.05
C THR A 75 -8.01 1.50 25.63
N GLY A 76 -9.00 2.37 25.43
CA GLY A 76 -9.21 3.09 24.17
C GLY A 76 -9.95 2.30 23.07
N VAL A 77 -10.28 1.02 23.29
CA VAL A 77 -11.19 0.23 22.47
C VAL A 77 -12.01 -0.71 23.35
N LYS A 78 -13.21 -1.07 22.91
CA LYS A 78 -14.14 -1.99 23.60
C LYS A 78 -14.82 -2.94 22.62
N ILE A 79 -15.41 -3.99 23.14
CA ILE A 79 -16.21 -4.92 22.36
C ILE A 79 -17.33 -4.16 21.64
N GLY A 80 -17.52 -4.44 20.35
CA GLY A 80 -18.47 -3.78 19.47
C GLY A 80 -17.88 -2.61 18.68
N ASP A 81 -16.69 -2.12 19.01
CA ASP A 81 -16.05 -1.04 18.24
C ASP A 81 -15.64 -1.51 16.85
N ARG A 82 -15.92 -0.67 15.85
CA ARG A 82 -15.49 -0.87 14.47
C ARG A 82 -14.06 -0.34 14.31
N VAL A 83 -13.17 -1.20 13.85
CA VAL A 83 -11.73 -0.90 13.80
C VAL A 83 -11.07 -1.37 12.52
N GLY A 84 -10.05 -0.61 12.09
CA GLY A 84 -9.12 -1.01 11.05
C GLY A 84 -7.70 -1.09 11.59
N TYR A 85 -6.85 -1.82 10.89
CA TYR A 85 -5.43 -1.95 11.25
C TYR A 85 -4.58 -2.26 10.00
N ALA A 86 -3.29 -1.93 10.07
CA ALA A 86 -2.30 -2.29 9.06
C ALA A 86 -0.99 -2.73 9.72
N MET A 87 -0.20 -3.52 8.99
CA MET A 87 1.10 -4.08 9.40
C MET A 87 1.01 -5.02 10.62
N ILE A 88 -0.14 -5.64 10.82
CA ILE A 88 -0.35 -6.69 11.83
C ILE A 88 -0.52 -8.01 11.09
N PRO A 89 0.35 -9.01 11.32
CA PRO A 89 0.28 -10.29 10.61
C PRO A 89 -0.95 -11.11 11.02
N GLY A 90 -1.43 -11.96 10.10
CA GLY A 90 -2.50 -12.92 10.38
C GLY A 90 -3.89 -12.51 9.90
N SER A 91 -3.99 -11.51 9.02
CA SER A 91 -5.29 -10.98 8.55
C SER A 91 -6.06 -11.92 7.64
N TYR A 92 -5.42 -12.91 7.00
CA TYR A 92 -6.14 -13.86 6.15
C TYR A 92 -6.81 -14.94 7.02
N ALA A 93 -7.74 -14.51 7.85
CA ALA A 93 -8.49 -15.32 8.81
C ALA A 93 -9.84 -14.68 9.16
N GLU A 94 -10.68 -15.41 9.88
CA GLU A 94 -11.94 -14.86 10.41
C GLU A 94 -11.70 -13.96 11.63
N TYR A 95 -10.64 -14.22 12.39
CA TYR A 95 -10.25 -13.45 13.57
C TYR A 95 -8.75 -13.20 13.59
N VAL A 96 -8.36 -12.07 14.14
CA VAL A 96 -6.95 -11.71 14.37
C VAL A 96 -6.76 -11.06 15.73
N ILE A 97 -5.61 -11.29 16.33
CA ILE A 97 -5.17 -10.57 17.53
C ILE A 97 -4.38 -9.33 17.11
N VAL A 98 -4.77 -8.19 17.65
CA VAL A 98 -4.14 -6.90 17.37
C VAL A 98 -3.83 -6.20 18.68
N PRO A 99 -2.60 -5.68 18.88
CA PRO A 99 -2.33 -4.78 20.00
C PRO A 99 -3.32 -3.61 19.97
N ALA A 100 -4.00 -3.33 21.07
CA ALA A 100 -5.04 -2.29 21.13
C ALA A 100 -4.53 -0.91 20.67
N THR A 101 -3.24 -0.64 20.90
CA THR A 101 -2.58 0.59 20.45
C THR A 101 -2.43 0.70 18.93
N ARG A 102 -2.63 -0.39 18.17
CA ARG A 102 -2.56 -0.44 16.70
C ARG A 102 -3.92 -0.38 16.04
N LEU A 103 -5.00 -0.44 16.81
CA LEU A 103 -6.36 -0.34 16.31
C LEU A 103 -6.75 1.11 16.03
N VAL A 104 -7.33 1.35 14.88
CA VAL A 104 -7.84 2.67 14.44
C VAL A 104 -9.35 2.60 14.39
N PRO A 105 -10.08 3.46 15.11
CA PRO A 105 -11.53 3.54 15.03
C PRO A 105 -11.99 3.90 13.61
N ILE A 106 -12.99 3.19 13.08
CA ILE A 106 -13.58 3.48 11.77
C ILE A 106 -14.79 4.39 11.97
N PRO A 107 -14.86 5.55 11.30
CA PRO A 107 -16.03 6.41 11.32
C PRO A 107 -17.32 5.69 10.87
N PRO A 108 -18.51 6.02 11.41
CA PRO A 108 -19.75 5.32 11.11
C PRO A 108 -20.13 5.30 9.62
N ASN A 109 -19.75 6.33 8.89
CA ASN A 109 -20.02 6.51 7.46
C ASN A 109 -18.99 5.86 6.51
N ILE A 110 -18.00 5.16 7.06
CA ILE A 110 -17.01 4.40 6.28
C ILE A 110 -17.32 2.90 6.42
N GLU A 111 -17.52 2.23 5.30
CA GLU A 111 -17.74 0.78 5.27
C GLU A 111 -16.45 0.01 5.58
N ALA A 112 -16.58 -1.21 6.16
CA ALA A 112 -15.43 -2.05 6.50
C ALA A 112 -14.53 -2.36 5.29
N ARG A 113 -15.12 -2.61 4.12
CA ARG A 113 -14.36 -2.85 2.87
C ARG A 113 -13.53 -1.64 2.47
N SER A 114 -14.12 -0.44 2.56
CA SER A 114 -13.41 0.80 2.28
C SER A 114 -12.30 1.07 3.29
N ALA A 115 -12.57 0.83 4.58
CA ALA A 115 -11.57 0.95 5.63
C ALA A 115 -10.41 -0.02 5.40
N ALA A 116 -10.67 -1.32 5.17
CA ALA A 116 -9.64 -2.31 4.84
C ALA A 116 -8.85 -1.96 3.57
N ALA A 117 -9.47 -1.26 2.61
CA ALA A 117 -8.78 -0.82 1.40
C ALA A 117 -7.86 0.39 1.62
N LEU A 118 -8.09 1.14 2.69
CA LEU A 118 -7.41 2.42 2.98
C LEU A 118 -6.29 2.31 4.02
N MET A 119 -6.36 1.34 4.95
CA MET A 119 -5.44 1.30 6.08
C MET A 119 -3.98 1.21 5.67
N LEU A 120 -3.59 0.26 4.82
CA LEU A 120 -2.21 0.14 4.38
C LEU A 120 -1.89 1.11 3.24
N GLN A 121 -2.67 1.07 2.17
CA GLN A 121 -2.36 1.84 0.96
C GLN A 121 -2.64 3.34 1.13
N GLY A 122 -3.70 3.72 1.85
CA GLY A 122 -4.02 5.11 2.14
C GLY A 122 -2.99 5.76 3.05
N ILE A 123 -2.67 5.12 4.18
CA ILE A 123 -1.63 5.64 5.10
C ILE A 123 -0.26 5.66 4.39
N THR A 124 0.02 4.69 3.50
CA THR A 124 1.24 4.72 2.68
C THR A 124 1.26 5.94 1.78
N ALA A 125 0.19 6.20 1.03
CA ALA A 125 0.11 7.38 0.18
C ALA A 125 0.23 8.69 0.98
N HIS A 126 -0.36 8.72 2.18
CA HIS A 126 -0.27 9.87 3.08
C HIS A 126 1.18 10.15 3.51
N TYR A 127 1.87 9.18 4.13
CA TYR A 127 3.22 9.45 4.64
C TYR A 127 4.23 9.70 3.52
N LEU A 128 4.07 9.07 2.36
CA LEU A 128 4.94 9.29 1.21
C LEU A 128 4.90 10.74 0.75
N THR A 129 3.70 11.35 0.72
CA THR A 129 3.48 12.71 0.21
C THR A 129 3.63 13.81 1.27
N HIS A 130 3.48 13.50 2.56
CA HIS A 130 3.53 14.50 3.63
C HIS A 130 4.82 14.44 4.46
N SER A 131 5.47 13.28 4.55
CA SER A 131 6.60 13.08 5.46
C SER A 131 7.88 12.62 4.77
N THR A 132 7.80 11.66 3.83
CA THR A 132 8.99 11.15 3.14
C THR A 132 9.56 12.19 2.17
N TYR A 133 8.70 12.69 1.31
CA TYR A 133 8.92 13.91 0.53
C TYR A 133 7.69 14.80 0.71
N ALA A 134 7.84 15.89 1.46
CA ALA A 134 6.75 16.82 1.68
C ALA A 134 6.41 17.55 0.38
N LEU A 135 5.45 16.96 -0.34
CA LEU A 135 5.03 17.43 -1.65
C LEU A 135 4.32 18.78 -1.51
N LYS A 136 4.60 19.70 -2.40
CA LYS A 136 4.05 21.06 -2.37
C LYS A 136 3.58 21.51 -3.74
N LYS A 137 2.80 22.57 -3.76
CA LYS A 137 2.34 23.21 -4.99
C LYS A 137 3.52 23.57 -5.90
N GLY A 138 3.40 23.15 -7.16
CA GLY A 138 4.40 23.39 -8.20
C GLY A 138 5.48 22.29 -8.33
N ASP A 139 5.54 21.33 -7.42
CA ASP A 139 6.39 20.15 -7.59
C ASP A 139 5.83 19.25 -8.72
N THR A 140 6.73 18.53 -9.38
CA THR A 140 6.38 17.53 -10.40
C THR A 140 6.77 16.15 -9.90
N ALA A 141 5.78 15.25 -9.80
CA ALA A 141 5.93 13.90 -9.29
C ALA A 141 5.67 12.85 -10.37
N LEU A 142 6.52 11.82 -10.45
CA LEU A 142 6.25 10.60 -11.20
C LEU A 142 5.76 9.51 -10.25
N ILE A 143 4.66 8.85 -10.62
CA ILE A 143 4.09 7.74 -9.87
C ILE A 143 4.09 6.49 -10.75
N HIS A 144 4.92 5.51 -10.42
CA HIS A 144 4.89 4.22 -11.09
C HIS A 144 3.69 3.36 -10.64
N ALA A 145 3.25 2.46 -11.52
CA ALA A 145 2.04 1.65 -11.30
C ALA A 145 0.82 2.51 -10.91
N ALA A 146 0.61 3.61 -11.61
CA ALA A 146 -0.31 4.70 -11.31
C ALA A 146 -1.79 4.26 -11.17
N ALA A 147 -2.20 3.16 -11.83
CA ALA A 147 -3.55 2.58 -11.71
C ALA A 147 -3.68 1.48 -10.65
N GLY A 148 -2.63 1.21 -9.88
CA GLY A 148 -2.68 0.34 -8.71
C GLY A 148 -3.34 1.03 -7.51
N GLY A 149 -3.65 0.26 -6.45
CA GLY A 149 -4.35 0.83 -5.29
C GLY A 149 -3.62 2.00 -4.63
N ALA A 150 -2.32 1.86 -4.32
CA ALA A 150 -1.53 2.97 -3.79
C ALA A 150 -1.34 4.10 -4.83
N GLY A 151 -1.15 3.75 -6.11
CA GLY A 151 -0.96 4.73 -7.19
C GLY A 151 -2.14 5.68 -7.35
N LEU A 152 -3.37 5.14 -7.38
CA LEU A 152 -4.59 5.96 -7.49
C LEU A 152 -4.79 6.90 -6.29
N LEU A 153 -4.42 6.46 -5.08
CA LEU A 153 -4.48 7.30 -3.89
C LEU A 153 -3.38 8.35 -3.88
N LEU A 154 -2.15 7.99 -4.28
CA LEU A 154 -1.03 8.93 -4.43
C LEU A 154 -1.34 10.05 -5.41
N ILE A 155 -1.92 9.72 -6.58
CA ILE A 155 -2.33 10.73 -7.56
C ILE A 155 -3.29 11.73 -6.92
N GLN A 156 -4.37 11.25 -6.29
CA GLN A 156 -5.38 12.12 -5.70
C GLN A 156 -4.80 13.03 -4.61
N ILE A 157 -3.96 12.49 -3.72
CA ILE A 157 -3.34 13.26 -2.64
C ILE A 157 -2.34 14.27 -3.24
N ALA A 158 -1.50 13.88 -4.19
CA ALA A 158 -0.56 14.78 -4.85
C ALA A 158 -1.29 15.95 -5.55
N LYS A 159 -2.43 15.68 -6.18
CA LYS A 159 -3.26 16.73 -6.80
C LYS A 159 -3.88 17.67 -5.76
N GLN A 160 -4.32 17.16 -4.61
CA GLN A 160 -4.79 18.01 -3.50
C GLN A 160 -3.69 18.94 -2.97
N LEU A 161 -2.43 18.50 -3.00
CA LEU A 161 -1.26 19.29 -2.62
C LEU A 161 -0.78 20.27 -3.72
N GLY A 162 -1.42 20.24 -4.91
CA GLY A 162 -1.12 21.16 -6.01
C GLY A 162 0.09 20.77 -6.87
N ALA A 163 0.50 19.50 -6.83
CA ALA A 163 1.58 18.99 -7.66
C ALA A 163 1.10 18.69 -9.09
N THR A 164 2.04 18.72 -10.04
CA THR A 164 1.88 18.11 -11.35
C THR A 164 2.22 16.62 -11.26
N VAL A 165 1.32 15.77 -11.73
CA VAL A 165 1.43 14.32 -11.60
C VAL A 165 1.57 13.66 -12.96
N ILE A 166 2.65 12.90 -13.12
CA ILE A 166 2.89 12.01 -14.25
C ILE A 166 2.71 10.57 -13.76
N GLY A 167 1.84 9.79 -14.38
CA GLY A 167 1.63 8.38 -14.04
C GLY A 167 2.20 7.45 -15.10
N THR A 168 2.76 6.29 -14.71
CA THR A 168 3.11 5.23 -15.66
C THR A 168 2.18 4.04 -15.52
N VAL A 169 1.70 3.53 -16.64
CA VAL A 169 0.77 2.39 -16.71
C VAL A 169 1.06 1.50 -17.92
N SER A 170 0.45 0.30 -17.97
CA SER A 170 0.70 -0.69 -19.04
C SER A 170 -0.35 -0.69 -20.15
N THR A 171 -1.54 -0.14 -19.95
CA THR A 171 -2.67 -0.23 -20.89
C THR A 171 -3.49 1.06 -20.92
N GLU A 172 -4.22 1.29 -22.01
CA GLU A 172 -5.12 2.43 -22.16
C GLU A 172 -6.23 2.46 -21.08
N ALA A 173 -6.77 1.29 -20.73
CA ALA A 173 -7.78 1.19 -19.67
C ALA A 173 -7.21 1.68 -18.32
N LYS A 174 -5.96 1.35 -18.01
CA LYS A 174 -5.25 1.85 -16.82
C LYS A 174 -4.91 3.32 -16.92
N ALA A 175 -4.61 3.83 -18.12
CA ALA A 175 -4.36 5.25 -18.34
C ALA A 175 -5.62 6.07 -18.07
N LYS A 176 -6.79 5.60 -18.50
CA LYS A 176 -8.07 6.24 -18.20
C LYS A 176 -8.28 6.38 -16.69
N LEU A 177 -8.06 5.31 -15.91
CA LEU A 177 -8.20 5.35 -14.45
C LEU A 177 -7.23 6.31 -13.78
N ALA A 178 -5.98 6.36 -14.22
CA ALA A 178 -4.99 7.30 -13.68
C ALA A 178 -5.38 8.76 -13.99
N LYS A 179 -5.89 9.04 -15.20
CA LYS A 179 -6.42 10.37 -15.57
C LYS A 179 -7.65 10.74 -14.74
N GLU A 180 -8.59 9.82 -14.57
CA GLU A 180 -9.79 10.03 -13.73
C GLU A 180 -9.42 10.29 -12.26
N ALA A 181 -8.32 9.71 -11.76
CA ALA A 181 -7.77 10.00 -10.45
C ALA A 181 -7.09 11.38 -10.36
N GLY A 182 -6.85 12.05 -11.51
CA GLY A 182 -6.31 13.41 -11.59
C GLY A 182 -4.89 13.53 -12.13
N ALA A 183 -4.29 12.46 -12.67
CA ALA A 183 -2.97 12.55 -13.29
C ALA A 183 -2.99 13.53 -14.49
N ASP A 184 -2.07 14.50 -14.50
CA ASP A 184 -1.96 15.48 -15.58
C ASP A 184 -1.46 14.82 -16.87
N HIS A 185 -0.49 13.91 -16.72
CA HIS A 185 0.07 13.14 -17.82
C HIS A 185 0.12 11.65 -17.47
N VAL A 186 -0.07 10.81 -18.48
CA VAL A 186 0.03 9.36 -18.31
C VAL A 186 0.86 8.76 -19.43
N ILE A 187 1.89 8.00 -19.08
CA ILE A 187 2.82 7.36 -19.99
C ILE A 187 2.51 5.86 -20.04
N LEU A 188 2.25 5.35 -21.26
CA LEU A 188 2.13 3.93 -21.54
C LEU A 188 3.54 3.35 -21.72
N TYR A 189 4.13 2.81 -20.67
CA TYR A 189 5.51 2.30 -20.69
C TYR A 189 5.70 1.07 -21.60
N THR A 190 4.62 0.48 -22.09
CA THR A 190 4.62 -0.60 -23.08
C THR A 190 4.79 -0.09 -24.51
N GLN A 191 4.61 1.21 -24.75
CA GLN A 191 4.66 1.85 -26.06
C GLN A 191 5.74 2.92 -26.15
N ALA A 192 6.14 3.52 -25.02
CA ALA A 192 7.08 4.61 -24.96
C ALA A 192 8.09 4.45 -23.82
N ASP A 193 9.30 4.95 -24.01
CA ASP A 193 10.30 5.05 -22.96
C ASP A 193 9.91 6.17 -21.99
N PHE A 194 9.61 5.81 -20.73
CA PHE A 194 9.14 6.80 -19.77
C PHE A 194 10.18 7.87 -19.43
N LEU A 195 11.49 7.58 -19.51
CA LEU A 195 12.54 8.57 -19.30
C LEU A 195 12.50 9.64 -20.40
N ALA A 196 12.39 9.22 -21.67
CA ALA A 196 12.29 10.13 -22.80
C ALA A 196 11.05 11.02 -22.71
N GLU A 197 9.90 10.42 -22.35
CA GLU A 197 8.64 11.17 -22.18
C GLU A 197 8.70 12.15 -20.99
N VAL A 198 9.27 11.76 -19.85
CA VAL A 198 9.48 12.66 -18.70
C VAL A 198 10.36 13.86 -19.10
N LYS A 199 11.45 13.63 -19.86
CA LYS A 199 12.30 14.74 -20.34
C LYS A 199 11.54 15.72 -21.21
N LYS A 200 10.67 15.25 -22.10
CA LYS A 200 9.81 16.11 -22.91
C LYS A 200 8.81 16.90 -22.05
N LEU A 201 8.12 16.20 -21.12
CA LEU A 201 7.10 16.81 -20.27
C LEU A 201 7.64 17.83 -19.26
N THR A 202 8.95 17.80 -18.99
CA THR A 202 9.62 18.69 -18.05
C THR A 202 10.59 19.66 -18.72
N ASP A 203 10.59 19.76 -20.06
CA ASP A 203 11.56 20.54 -20.83
C ASP A 203 13.02 20.31 -20.42
N GLY A 204 13.33 19.06 -20.09
CA GLY A 204 14.66 18.65 -19.62
C GLY A 204 14.99 18.98 -18.16
N ARG A 205 14.13 19.70 -17.41
CA ARG A 205 14.36 20.06 -16.00
C ARG A 205 14.47 18.83 -15.08
N GLY A 206 13.68 17.81 -15.36
CA GLY A 206 13.53 16.64 -14.50
C GLY A 206 12.52 16.83 -13.36
N LEU A 207 12.29 15.76 -12.60
CA LEU A 207 11.27 15.62 -11.58
C LEU A 207 11.76 16.00 -10.19
N ASP A 208 10.87 16.52 -9.37
CA ASP A 208 11.15 16.77 -7.95
C ASP A 208 11.18 15.46 -7.16
N VAL A 209 10.28 14.52 -7.47
CA VAL A 209 10.18 13.23 -6.80
C VAL A 209 9.67 12.13 -7.74
N VAL A 210 10.20 10.92 -7.56
CA VAL A 210 9.66 9.67 -8.14
C VAL A 210 9.19 8.77 -7.02
N TYR A 211 7.91 8.36 -7.05
CA TYR A 211 7.35 7.33 -6.18
C TYR A 211 7.36 5.99 -6.91
N ASP A 212 8.29 5.12 -6.52
CA ASP A 212 8.54 3.85 -7.19
C ASP A 212 8.14 2.65 -6.31
N SER A 213 7.08 1.94 -6.74
CA SER A 213 6.63 0.67 -6.16
C SER A 213 7.07 -0.54 -6.98
N VAL A 214 7.76 -0.33 -8.09
CA VAL A 214 8.09 -1.36 -9.08
C VAL A 214 9.48 -1.96 -8.82
N GLY A 215 10.49 -1.13 -8.64
CA GLY A 215 11.82 -1.56 -8.21
C GLY A 215 12.73 -1.94 -9.37
N GLN A 216 13.13 -3.21 -9.47
CA GLN A 216 14.19 -3.69 -10.35
C GLN A 216 14.14 -3.11 -11.78
N THR A 217 12.97 -3.10 -12.42
CA THR A 217 12.84 -2.68 -13.82
C THR A 217 12.74 -1.17 -14.04
N THR A 218 12.56 -0.39 -12.99
CA THR A 218 12.35 1.06 -13.08
C THR A 218 13.46 1.88 -12.43
N PHE A 219 14.18 1.32 -11.48
CA PHE A 219 15.08 2.02 -10.58
C PHE A 219 16.10 2.94 -11.26
N ASP A 220 16.91 2.41 -12.20
CA ASP A 220 17.97 3.21 -12.83
C ASP A 220 17.40 4.38 -13.65
N LYS A 221 16.36 4.13 -14.45
CA LYS A 221 15.67 5.18 -15.22
C LYS A 221 14.92 6.16 -14.32
N SER A 222 14.41 5.72 -13.17
CA SER A 222 13.78 6.60 -12.18
C SER A 222 14.78 7.61 -11.61
N LEU A 223 16.04 7.20 -11.37
CA LEU A 223 17.11 8.12 -11.00
C LEU A 223 17.41 9.14 -12.12
N ASP A 224 17.39 8.70 -13.39
CA ASP A 224 17.65 9.55 -14.56
C ASP A 224 16.53 10.55 -14.88
N CYS A 225 15.34 10.33 -14.31
CA CYS A 225 14.21 11.25 -14.42
C CYS A 225 14.31 12.46 -13.47
N LEU A 226 15.14 12.37 -12.44
CA LEU A 226 15.18 13.38 -11.37
C LEU A 226 15.98 14.62 -11.77
N ARG A 227 15.54 15.78 -11.33
CA ARG A 227 16.36 17.00 -11.33
C ARG A 227 17.48 16.88 -10.28
N PRO A 228 18.52 17.73 -10.35
CA PRO A 228 19.48 17.82 -9.24
C PRO A 228 18.77 17.99 -7.89
N ARG A 229 19.22 17.23 -6.89
CA ARG A 229 18.63 17.13 -5.54
C ARG A 229 17.17 16.65 -5.53
N GLY A 230 16.76 15.90 -6.55
CA GLY A 230 15.47 15.23 -6.58
C GLY A 230 15.44 13.94 -5.73
N TYR A 231 14.27 13.44 -5.43
CA TYR A 231 14.04 12.31 -4.54
C TYR A 231 13.55 11.08 -5.28
N LEU A 232 14.23 9.94 -5.12
CA LEU A 232 13.69 8.63 -5.44
C LEU A 232 13.15 7.99 -4.17
N VAL A 233 11.83 7.84 -4.09
CA VAL A 233 11.15 7.17 -3.00
C VAL A 233 10.78 5.75 -3.45
N LEU A 234 11.64 4.79 -3.16
CA LEU A 234 11.48 3.39 -3.51
C LEU A 234 10.67 2.68 -2.42
N PHE A 235 9.33 2.64 -2.53
CA PHE A 235 8.47 2.08 -1.48
C PHE A 235 7.95 0.67 -1.76
N GLY A 236 8.25 0.10 -2.94
CA GLY A 236 7.90 -1.26 -3.33
C GLY A 236 8.94 -1.90 -4.24
N GLN A 237 8.72 -3.16 -4.61
CA GLN A 237 9.59 -3.93 -5.49
C GLN A 237 8.81 -5.02 -6.23
N SER A 238 7.67 -4.63 -6.85
CA SER A 238 6.77 -5.58 -7.50
C SER A 238 7.37 -6.29 -8.74
N SER A 239 8.46 -5.76 -9.31
CA SER A 239 9.23 -6.42 -10.38
C SER A 239 10.47 -7.17 -9.90
N GLY A 240 10.68 -7.20 -8.59
CA GLY A 240 11.86 -7.78 -7.95
C GLY A 240 12.71 -6.74 -7.20
N PRO A 241 13.62 -7.22 -6.33
CA PRO A 241 14.51 -6.36 -5.56
C PRO A 241 15.49 -5.63 -6.50
N VAL A 242 15.80 -4.39 -6.15
CA VAL A 242 16.86 -3.62 -6.81
C VAL A 242 18.20 -4.30 -6.47
N PRO A 243 19.05 -4.61 -7.47
CA PRO A 243 20.37 -5.16 -7.21
C PRO A 243 21.24 -4.16 -6.45
N PRO A 244 22.35 -4.61 -5.83
CA PRO A 244 23.31 -3.73 -5.22
C PRO A 244 23.74 -2.62 -6.22
N PHE A 245 23.77 -1.37 -5.77
CA PHE A 245 24.18 -0.24 -6.61
C PHE A 245 25.20 0.63 -5.88
N ASP A 246 26.03 1.33 -6.67
CA ASP A 246 27.03 2.27 -6.16
C ASP A 246 26.36 3.59 -5.73
N PRO A 247 26.43 3.98 -4.44
CA PRO A 247 25.92 5.28 -3.98
C PRO A 247 26.55 6.48 -4.68
N GLY A 248 27.75 6.34 -5.23
CA GLY A 248 28.42 7.39 -6.03
C GLY A 248 27.58 7.86 -7.23
N LYS A 249 26.70 6.99 -7.75
CA LYS A 249 25.72 7.35 -8.78
C LYS A 249 24.78 8.47 -8.35
N LEU A 250 24.45 8.59 -7.06
CA LEU A 250 23.57 9.66 -6.57
C LEU A 250 24.24 11.03 -6.71
N ALA A 251 25.55 11.11 -6.40
CA ALA A 251 26.34 12.32 -6.60
C ALA A 251 26.47 12.65 -8.09
N ALA A 252 26.86 11.67 -8.91
CA ALA A 252 27.07 11.83 -10.34
C ALA A 252 25.80 12.28 -11.10
N LYS A 253 24.61 11.87 -10.63
CA LYS A 253 23.30 12.23 -11.21
C LYS A 253 22.70 13.51 -10.63
N GLY A 254 23.43 14.28 -9.83
CA GLY A 254 22.99 15.58 -9.32
C GLY A 254 22.68 15.59 -7.83
N SER A 255 23.44 14.88 -7.01
CA SER A 255 23.25 14.84 -5.54
C SER A 255 21.85 14.42 -5.14
N LEU A 256 21.39 13.30 -5.70
CA LEU A 256 20.04 12.79 -5.51
C LEU A 256 19.84 12.23 -4.11
N PHE A 257 18.58 12.21 -3.66
CA PHE A 257 18.15 11.52 -2.45
C PHE A 257 17.50 10.20 -2.82
N LEU A 258 17.90 9.12 -2.14
CA LEU A 258 17.27 7.81 -2.23
C LEU A 258 16.78 7.40 -0.85
N THR A 259 15.55 6.99 -0.75
CA THR A 259 14.98 6.42 0.47
C THR A 259 14.17 5.15 0.19
N ARG A 260 14.20 4.22 1.16
CA ARG A 260 13.40 2.98 1.17
C ARG A 260 12.51 2.97 2.41
N PRO A 261 11.38 3.71 2.39
CA PRO A 261 10.52 3.87 3.56
C PRO A 261 9.70 2.60 3.84
N SER A 262 9.34 2.42 5.11
CA SER A 262 8.42 1.38 5.57
C SER A 262 7.28 2.01 6.37
N LEU A 263 6.04 1.62 6.06
CA LEU A 263 4.84 2.07 6.80
C LEU A 263 4.98 1.86 8.32
N ALA A 264 5.61 0.75 8.73
CA ALA A 264 5.81 0.45 10.14
C ALA A 264 6.55 1.58 10.88
N HIS A 265 7.56 2.19 10.25
CA HIS A 265 8.33 3.28 10.85
C HIS A 265 7.58 4.61 10.89
N TYR A 266 6.70 4.87 9.92
CA TYR A 266 5.86 6.08 9.85
C TYR A 266 4.56 5.98 10.65
N THR A 267 4.39 4.90 11.40
CA THR A 267 3.25 4.67 12.29
C THR A 267 3.68 4.07 13.62
N LEU A 268 4.94 4.29 14.04
CA LEU A 268 5.45 3.83 15.34
C LEU A 268 4.64 4.44 16.47
N GLU A 269 4.52 5.75 16.46
CA GLU A 269 3.75 6.48 17.45
C GLU A 269 2.25 6.40 17.16
N ARG A 270 1.47 6.07 18.19
CA ARG A 270 0.00 5.98 18.06
C ARG A 270 -0.62 7.28 17.56
N ALA A 271 -0.13 8.42 18.04
CA ALA A 271 -0.63 9.73 17.60
C ALA A 271 -0.48 9.93 16.09
N GLU A 272 0.68 9.56 15.56
CA GLU A 272 0.97 9.65 14.11
C GLU A 272 0.12 8.67 13.29
N LEU A 273 -0.05 7.42 13.76
CA LEU A 273 -0.96 6.46 13.15
C LEU A 273 -2.38 7.00 13.05
N LEU A 274 -2.91 7.52 14.18
CA LEU A 274 -4.27 8.05 14.24
C LEU A 274 -4.45 9.30 13.38
N GLN A 275 -3.48 10.21 13.39
CA GLN A 275 -3.52 11.41 12.54
C GLN A 275 -3.64 11.02 11.07
N ARG A 276 -2.75 10.15 10.56
CA ARG A 276 -2.74 9.72 9.15
C ARG A 276 -4.03 9.01 8.77
N ALA A 277 -4.51 8.12 9.61
CA ALA A 277 -5.75 7.38 9.35
C ALA A 277 -6.96 8.32 9.36
N ASN A 278 -7.04 9.25 10.32
CA ASN A 278 -8.12 10.23 10.40
C ASN A 278 -8.14 11.16 9.18
N ASP A 279 -6.98 11.62 8.71
CA ASP A 279 -6.89 12.44 7.49
C ASP A 279 -7.47 11.67 6.28
N ILE A 280 -7.05 10.41 6.10
CA ILE A 280 -7.53 9.53 5.02
C ILE A 280 -9.05 9.30 5.14
N PHE A 281 -9.57 8.99 6.32
CA PHE A 281 -11.00 8.77 6.53
C PHE A 281 -11.80 10.06 6.33
N ASN A 282 -11.33 11.20 6.83
CA ASN A 282 -11.97 12.49 6.65
C ASN A 282 -12.02 12.91 5.17
N TRP A 283 -10.94 12.73 4.43
CA TRP A 283 -10.91 13.01 2.98
C TRP A 283 -11.86 12.09 2.22
N THR A 284 -11.93 10.81 2.63
CA THR A 284 -12.85 9.84 2.02
C THR A 284 -14.30 10.19 2.33
N ALA A 285 -14.63 10.51 3.57
CA ALA A 285 -15.97 10.91 3.98
C ALA A 285 -16.44 12.21 3.29
N ALA A 286 -15.50 13.13 3.03
CA ALA A 286 -15.76 14.38 2.30
C ALA A 286 -15.78 14.20 0.77
N GLY A 287 -15.60 12.99 0.24
CA GLY A 287 -15.53 12.72 -1.21
C GLY A 287 -14.27 13.24 -1.91
N LYS A 288 -13.30 13.75 -1.14
CA LYS A 288 -12.02 14.27 -1.64
C LYS A 288 -11.02 13.17 -2.00
N LEU A 289 -11.13 12.00 -1.35
CA LEU A 289 -10.33 10.81 -1.64
C LEU A 289 -11.27 9.64 -1.94
N LYS A 290 -11.11 9.03 -3.09
CA LYS A 290 -11.92 7.91 -3.54
C LYS A 290 -11.07 6.64 -3.60
N VAL A 291 -11.42 5.64 -2.80
CA VAL A 291 -10.80 4.33 -2.88
C VAL A 291 -11.51 3.49 -3.95
N ARG A 292 -10.73 2.88 -4.84
CA ARG A 292 -11.23 1.94 -5.84
C ARG A 292 -10.98 0.51 -5.36
N ILE A 293 -12.04 -0.22 -5.06
CA ILE A 293 -12.00 -1.67 -4.88
C ILE A 293 -12.27 -2.29 -6.25
N ASP A 294 -11.29 -2.99 -6.79
CA ASP A 294 -11.35 -3.58 -8.13
C ASP A 294 -12.00 -4.96 -8.11
N LYS A 295 -11.53 -5.81 -7.20
CA LYS A 295 -12.00 -7.20 -7.07
C LYS A 295 -12.17 -7.57 -5.61
N THR A 296 -13.17 -8.43 -5.39
CA THR A 296 -13.43 -9.05 -4.10
C THR A 296 -13.51 -10.56 -4.29
N PHE A 297 -12.84 -11.31 -3.41
CA PHE A 297 -12.82 -12.76 -3.42
C PHE A 297 -13.20 -13.29 -2.03
N PRO A 298 -13.83 -14.47 -1.92
CA PRO A 298 -13.90 -15.18 -0.65
C PRO A 298 -12.48 -15.57 -0.20
N ILE A 299 -12.25 -15.68 1.10
CA ILE A 299 -10.93 -16.03 1.67
C ILE A 299 -10.38 -17.35 1.11
N ALA A 300 -11.26 -18.30 0.78
CA ALA A 300 -10.90 -19.56 0.16
C ALA A 300 -10.20 -19.39 -1.21
N GLU A 301 -10.42 -18.26 -1.87
CA GLU A 301 -9.83 -17.93 -3.16
C GLU A 301 -8.60 -17.00 -3.06
N ALA A 302 -7.95 -16.93 -1.89
CA ALA A 302 -6.77 -16.10 -1.68
C ALA A 302 -5.66 -16.38 -2.70
N ALA A 303 -5.49 -17.63 -3.13
CA ALA A 303 -4.53 -17.99 -4.17
C ALA A 303 -4.84 -17.31 -5.51
N GLU A 304 -6.12 -17.22 -5.90
CA GLU A 304 -6.52 -16.52 -7.11
C GLU A 304 -6.35 -15.00 -6.99
N ALA A 305 -6.68 -14.42 -5.85
CA ALA A 305 -6.43 -13.01 -5.58
C ALA A 305 -4.94 -12.66 -5.76
N HIS A 306 -4.03 -13.53 -5.30
CA HIS A 306 -2.58 -13.37 -5.50
C HIS A 306 -2.20 -13.50 -6.98
N ARG A 307 -2.71 -14.50 -7.71
CA ARG A 307 -2.44 -14.62 -9.16
C ARG A 307 -2.88 -13.39 -9.95
N GLN A 308 -4.02 -12.81 -9.61
CA GLN A 308 -4.52 -11.59 -10.26
C GLN A 308 -3.61 -10.39 -9.97
N LEU A 309 -3.14 -10.25 -8.73
CA LEU A 309 -2.26 -9.15 -8.33
C LEU A 309 -0.87 -9.28 -8.98
N GLU A 310 -0.24 -10.46 -8.89
CA GLU A 310 1.07 -10.74 -9.51
C GLU A 310 1.02 -10.65 -11.04
N GLY A 311 -0.08 -11.11 -11.64
CA GLY A 311 -0.34 -11.02 -13.07
C GLY A 311 -0.62 -9.61 -13.58
N ARG A 312 -0.59 -8.59 -12.71
CA ARG A 312 -0.90 -7.17 -13.05
C ARG A 312 -2.29 -6.99 -13.67
N LYS A 313 -3.25 -7.89 -13.33
CA LYS A 313 -4.62 -7.90 -13.85
C LYS A 313 -5.58 -7.08 -12.99
N THR A 314 -5.06 -6.34 -12.02
CA THR A 314 -5.85 -5.55 -11.08
C THR A 314 -5.64 -4.05 -11.28
N THR A 315 -6.67 -3.28 -10.90
CA THR A 315 -6.70 -1.82 -10.91
C THR A 315 -7.34 -1.32 -9.61
N GLY A 316 -6.54 -0.76 -8.73
CA GLY A 316 -7.03 -0.42 -7.38
C GLY A 316 -6.77 -1.54 -6.37
N LYS A 317 -7.64 -1.66 -5.37
CA LYS A 317 -7.52 -2.59 -4.26
C LYS A 317 -8.17 -3.94 -4.54
N VAL A 318 -7.56 -5.01 -4.05
CA VAL A 318 -8.16 -6.34 -3.96
C VAL A 318 -8.54 -6.61 -2.50
N ILE A 319 -9.73 -7.14 -2.28
CA ILE A 319 -10.28 -7.46 -0.95
C ILE A 319 -10.59 -8.96 -0.88
N LEU A 320 -10.28 -9.57 0.28
CA LEU A 320 -10.82 -10.88 0.66
C LEU A 320 -11.93 -10.70 1.69
N LEU A 321 -12.93 -11.57 1.61
CA LEU A 321 -14.00 -11.70 2.61
C LEU A 321 -13.83 -13.02 3.35
N PRO A 322 -13.78 -13.01 4.68
CA PRO A 322 -13.68 -14.22 5.50
C PRO A 322 -14.80 -15.23 5.32
#